data_428eb97f3bec38802df23101e6fa62ec
#
_entry.id   428eb97f3bec38802df23101e6fa62ec
#
_cell.length_a   1.000
_cell.length_b   1.000
_cell.length_c   1.000
_cell.angle_alpha   90.00
_cell.angle_beta   90.00
_cell.angle_gamma   90.00
#
_symmetry.space_group_name_H-M   'P 1'
#
loop_
_entity.id
_entity.type
_entity.pdbx_description
1 polymer ?
#
loop_
_entity_poly.entity_id
_entity_poly.type
_entity_poly.pdbx_seq_one_letter_code
_entity_poly.pdbx_strand_id
1 'polypeptide(L)'
;MISTKRKIAVGILLAFALVFSACKKEGKTKVIRLGHALDVTHPVHKAMKFMADRVEEKSNGELRIDIYPSQQLGSERELLELLQIGSLGMTKVSTGTLENFAPELKVFGLPFLFRDRQHRFDVLESEIGENLLESSVRNRLKGLTFYDAG
;
A
#
# COMPACT_ATOMS: atom_id res chain seq x y z
N MET A 1 65.75 2.32 1.50
CA MET A 1 65.33 2.03 0.11
C MET A 1 64.27 0.95 0.16
N ILE A 2 62.97 1.34 0.03
CA ILE A 2 61.84 0.37 0.10
C ILE A 2 61.76 -0.36 -1.23
N SER A 3 61.93 -1.68 -1.20
CA SER A 3 61.97 -2.56 -2.38
C SER A 3 60.71 -2.36 -3.26
N THR A 4 60.92 -2.24 -4.56
CA THR A 4 59.89 -2.07 -5.60
C THR A 4 58.74 -3.12 -5.47
N LYS A 5 59.08 -4.34 -5.05
CA LYS A 5 58.11 -5.41 -4.76
C LYS A 5 57.11 -5.06 -3.66
N ARG A 6 57.55 -4.30 -2.63
CA ARG A 6 56.68 -3.89 -1.51
C ARG A 6 55.72 -2.77 -1.92
N LYS A 7 56.11 -1.88 -2.85
CA LYS A 7 55.24 -0.83 -3.41
C LYS A 7 54.14 -1.43 -4.30
N ILE A 8 54.49 -2.46 -5.09
CA ILE A 8 53.53 -3.18 -5.94
C ILE A 8 52.49 -3.94 -5.09
N ALA A 9 52.93 -4.63 -4.03
CA ALA A 9 52.03 -5.35 -3.13
C ALA A 9 51.05 -4.42 -2.40
N VAL A 10 51.50 -3.24 -1.95
CA VAL A 10 50.63 -2.23 -1.31
C VAL A 10 49.63 -1.66 -2.32
N GLY A 11 50.04 -1.41 -3.56
CA GLY A 11 49.14 -0.92 -4.62
C GLY A 11 48.00 -1.93 -4.97
N ILE A 12 48.35 -3.22 -5.04
CA ILE A 12 47.38 -4.30 -5.27
C ILE A 12 46.41 -4.43 -4.09
N LEU A 13 46.88 -4.32 -2.86
CA LEU A 13 46.04 -4.39 -1.66
C LEU A 13 45.07 -3.21 -1.57
N LEU A 14 45.49 -1.99 -1.93
CA LEU A 14 44.64 -0.81 -2.00
C LEU A 14 43.60 -0.91 -3.12
N ALA A 15 43.97 -1.42 -4.29
CA ALA A 15 43.04 -1.65 -5.39
C ALA A 15 41.96 -2.70 -5.03
N PHE A 16 42.34 -3.75 -4.31
CA PHE A 16 41.43 -4.79 -3.84
C PHE A 16 40.45 -4.26 -2.78
N ALA A 17 40.87 -3.36 -1.90
CA ALA A 17 40.03 -2.71 -0.90
C ALA A 17 38.97 -1.80 -1.53
N LEU A 18 39.29 -1.12 -2.64
CA LEU A 18 38.34 -0.27 -3.37
C LEU A 18 37.20 -1.06 -4.07
N VAL A 19 37.49 -2.28 -4.53
CA VAL A 19 36.47 -3.14 -5.18
C VAL A 19 35.45 -3.65 -4.17
N PHE A 20 35.82 -3.90 -2.92
CA PHE A 20 34.90 -4.33 -1.87
C PHE A 20 33.94 -3.21 -1.38
N SER A 21 34.32 -1.94 -1.54
CA SER A 21 33.45 -0.81 -1.15
C SER A 21 32.33 -0.51 -2.16
N ALA A 22 32.35 -1.10 -3.34
CA ALA A 22 31.37 -0.87 -4.41
C ALA A 22 30.10 -1.75 -4.31
N CYS A 23 30.06 -2.74 -3.41
CA CYS A 23 28.83 -3.49 -3.12
C CYS A 23 27.88 -2.64 -2.26
N LYS A 24 27.27 -1.60 -2.84
CA LYS A 24 26.05 -1.01 -2.32
C LYS A 24 25.00 -2.13 -2.34
N LYS A 25 24.58 -2.59 -1.16
CA LYS A 25 23.46 -3.51 -1.02
C LYS A 25 22.23 -2.80 -1.57
N GLU A 26 21.89 -3.05 -2.83
CA GLU A 26 20.60 -2.61 -3.38
C GLU A 26 19.53 -3.24 -2.51
N GLY A 27 18.92 -2.42 -1.66
CA GLY A 27 17.77 -2.83 -0.87
C GLY A 27 16.70 -3.29 -1.85
N LYS A 28 16.31 -4.57 -1.76
CA LYS A 28 15.29 -5.13 -2.67
C LYS A 28 13.99 -4.37 -2.42
N THR A 29 13.59 -3.50 -3.35
CA THR A 29 12.32 -2.77 -3.30
C THR A 29 11.17 -3.75 -3.08
N LYS A 30 10.40 -3.55 -2.02
CA LYS A 30 9.22 -4.35 -1.72
C LYS A 30 8.03 -3.80 -2.49
N VAL A 31 7.47 -4.61 -3.38
CA VAL A 31 6.32 -4.22 -4.21
C VAL A 31 5.03 -4.63 -3.54
N ILE A 32 4.10 -3.67 -3.37
CA ILE A 32 2.73 -3.88 -2.90
C ILE A 32 1.83 -3.77 -4.13
N ARG A 33 1.08 -4.83 -4.45
CA ARG A 33 0.09 -4.79 -5.53
C ARG A 33 -1.23 -4.25 -4.98
N LEU A 34 -1.78 -3.20 -5.63
CA LEU A 34 -3.07 -2.59 -5.31
C LEU A 34 -4.03 -2.79 -6.49
N GLY A 35 -5.13 -3.51 -6.28
CA GLY A 35 -6.20 -3.67 -7.26
C GLY A 35 -7.41 -2.79 -6.94
N HIS A 36 -8.09 -2.28 -7.97
CA HIS A 36 -9.39 -1.61 -7.81
C HIS A 36 -10.24 -1.67 -9.08
N ALA A 37 -11.56 -1.48 -8.92
CA ALA A 37 -12.52 -1.63 -10.01
C ALA A 37 -12.76 -0.34 -10.83
N LEU A 38 -12.25 0.80 -10.40
CA LEU A 38 -12.51 2.11 -11.00
C LEU A 38 -11.67 2.35 -12.25
N ASP A 39 -12.20 3.15 -13.17
CA ASP A 39 -11.48 3.60 -14.37
C ASP A 39 -10.31 4.52 -14.03
N VAL A 40 -9.32 4.57 -14.92
CA VAL A 40 -8.10 5.40 -14.76
C VAL A 40 -8.37 6.90 -14.75
N THR A 41 -9.49 7.35 -15.31
CA THR A 41 -9.91 8.76 -15.30
C THR A 41 -10.53 9.18 -13.97
N HIS A 42 -10.97 8.21 -13.17
CA HIS A 42 -11.68 8.46 -11.91
C HIS A 42 -10.79 9.19 -10.89
N PRO A 43 -11.31 10.21 -10.16
CA PRO A 43 -10.53 10.96 -9.16
C PRO A 43 -9.86 10.08 -8.12
N VAL A 44 -10.51 8.99 -7.68
CA VAL A 44 -9.96 8.04 -6.71
C VAL A 44 -8.73 7.31 -7.27
N HIS A 45 -8.71 6.93 -8.57
CA HIS A 45 -7.50 6.36 -9.18
C HIS A 45 -6.32 7.35 -9.12
N LYS A 46 -6.59 8.62 -9.43
CA LYS A 46 -5.56 9.69 -9.37
C LYS A 46 -5.03 9.88 -7.96
N ALA A 47 -5.93 9.82 -6.95
CA ALA A 47 -5.54 9.90 -5.54
C ALA A 47 -4.69 8.69 -5.11
N MET A 48 -5.02 7.47 -5.56
CA MET A 48 -4.21 6.28 -5.31
C MET A 48 -2.83 6.36 -5.96
N LYS A 49 -2.75 6.90 -7.19
CA LYS A 49 -1.48 7.14 -7.84
C LYS A 49 -0.63 8.14 -7.04
N PHE A 50 -1.22 9.25 -6.61
CA PHE A 50 -0.55 10.20 -5.72
C PHE A 50 -0.05 9.54 -4.43
N MET A 51 -0.88 8.71 -3.80
CA MET A 51 -0.49 7.94 -2.60
C MET A 51 0.70 7.02 -2.91
N ALA A 52 0.68 6.29 -4.03
CA ALA A 52 1.76 5.40 -4.44
C ALA A 52 3.09 6.15 -4.61
N ASP A 53 3.06 7.28 -5.32
CA ASP A 53 4.22 8.15 -5.51
C ASP A 53 4.77 8.65 -4.16
N ARG A 54 3.89 9.03 -3.21
CA ARG A 54 4.28 9.47 -1.86
C ARG A 54 4.84 8.35 -0.99
N VAL A 55 4.34 7.13 -1.13
CA VAL A 55 4.89 5.95 -0.41
C VAL A 55 6.30 5.66 -0.91
N GLU A 56 6.54 5.68 -2.21
CA GLU A 56 7.87 5.45 -2.78
C GLU A 56 8.86 6.53 -2.33
N GLU A 57 8.46 7.80 -2.40
CA GLU A 57 9.28 8.93 -1.92
C GLU A 57 9.61 8.81 -0.43
N LYS A 58 8.59 8.60 0.43
CA LYS A 58 8.79 8.55 1.90
C LYS A 58 9.58 7.33 2.36
N SER A 59 9.55 6.23 1.59
CA SER A 59 10.31 5.02 1.87
C SER A 59 11.70 5.03 1.25
N ASN A 60 12.13 6.13 0.60
CA ASN A 60 13.38 6.20 -0.17
C ASN A 60 13.51 5.05 -1.19
N GLY A 61 12.41 4.65 -1.83
CA GLY A 61 12.36 3.57 -2.81
C GLY A 61 12.33 2.15 -2.23
N GLU A 62 12.26 1.99 -0.90
CA GLU A 62 12.15 0.66 -0.28
C GLU A 62 10.77 0.02 -0.51
N LEU A 63 9.72 0.85 -0.67
CA LEU A 63 8.36 0.41 -0.97
C LEU A 63 7.90 1.01 -2.29
N ARG A 64 7.23 0.19 -3.12
CA ARG A 64 6.56 0.63 -4.33
C ARG A 64 5.15 0.03 -4.38
N ILE A 65 4.17 0.82 -4.83
CA ILE A 65 2.81 0.34 -5.04
C ILE A 65 2.54 0.26 -6.54
N ASP A 66 2.31 -0.96 -7.05
CA ASP A 66 1.87 -1.20 -8.41
C ASP A 66 0.34 -1.24 -8.44
N ILE A 67 -0.29 -0.32 -9.20
CA ILE A 67 -1.74 -0.16 -9.26
C ILE A 67 -2.31 -0.88 -10.48
N TYR A 68 -3.35 -1.69 -10.25
CA TYR A 68 -4.10 -2.47 -11.24
C TYR A 68 -5.56 -1.96 -11.27
N PRO A 69 -5.89 -0.98 -12.14
CA PRO A 69 -7.21 -0.36 -12.23
C PRO A 69 -8.20 -1.21 -13.05
N SER A 70 -9.43 -0.70 -13.18
CA SER A 70 -10.44 -1.19 -14.14
C SER A 70 -10.67 -2.70 -14.08
N GLN A 71 -10.71 -3.27 -12.89
CA GLN A 71 -10.94 -4.70 -12.65
C GLN A 71 -9.90 -5.66 -13.27
N GLN A 72 -8.69 -5.18 -13.55
CA GLN A 72 -7.63 -6.04 -14.13
C GLN A 72 -7.32 -7.29 -13.30
N LEU A 73 -7.55 -7.24 -11.99
CA LEU A 73 -7.36 -8.37 -11.07
C LEU A 73 -8.69 -8.94 -10.55
N GLY A 74 -9.81 -8.53 -11.13
CA GLY A 74 -11.15 -8.99 -10.78
C GLY A 74 -12.04 -7.91 -10.17
N SER A 75 -13.26 -8.30 -9.81
CA SER A 75 -14.26 -7.48 -9.13
C SER A 75 -13.83 -7.12 -7.71
N GLU A 76 -14.49 -6.15 -7.07
CA GLU A 76 -14.19 -5.77 -5.67
C GLU A 76 -14.25 -6.98 -4.71
N ARG A 77 -15.17 -7.92 -4.93
CA ARG A 77 -15.28 -9.14 -4.13
C ARG A 77 -14.06 -10.05 -4.31
N GLU A 78 -13.66 -10.31 -5.56
CA GLU A 78 -12.50 -11.14 -5.88
C GLU A 78 -11.21 -10.50 -5.33
N LEU A 79 -11.09 -9.16 -5.36
CA LEU A 79 -9.97 -8.45 -4.77
C LEU A 79 -9.88 -8.66 -3.25
N LEU A 80 -11.01 -8.69 -2.53
CA LEU A 80 -11.05 -9.01 -1.10
C LEU A 80 -10.62 -10.47 -0.84
N GLU A 81 -11.07 -11.41 -1.65
CA GLU A 81 -10.66 -12.81 -1.57
C GLU A 81 -9.16 -12.98 -1.82
N LEU A 82 -8.60 -12.25 -2.82
CA LEU A 82 -7.16 -12.23 -3.08
C LEU A 82 -6.34 -11.66 -1.92
N LEU A 83 -6.86 -10.64 -1.22
CA LEU A 83 -6.25 -10.13 0.02
C LEU A 83 -6.22 -11.20 1.11
N GLN A 84 -7.34 -11.88 1.36
CA GLN A 84 -7.46 -12.89 2.41
C GLN A 84 -6.46 -14.05 2.25
N ILE A 85 -6.16 -14.42 1.00
CA ILE A 85 -5.17 -15.47 0.69
C ILE A 85 -3.74 -14.93 0.51
N GLY A 86 -3.54 -13.60 0.65
CA GLY A 86 -2.22 -12.97 0.54
C GLY A 86 -1.68 -12.82 -0.89
N SER A 87 -2.49 -13.05 -1.91
CA SER A 87 -2.11 -12.87 -3.33
C SER A 87 -2.15 -11.41 -3.78
N LEU A 88 -2.85 -10.55 -3.05
CA LEU A 88 -2.91 -9.11 -3.24
C LEU A 88 -2.46 -8.42 -1.93
N GLY A 89 -1.79 -7.28 -2.03
CA GLY A 89 -1.30 -6.53 -0.87
C GLY A 89 -2.25 -5.42 -0.42
N MET A 90 -3.05 -4.86 -1.33
CA MET A 90 -3.90 -3.71 -1.06
C MET A 90 -5.08 -3.65 -2.04
N THR A 91 -6.21 -3.15 -1.59
CA THR A 91 -7.35 -2.85 -2.46
C THR A 91 -8.15 -1.65 -1.96
N LYS A 92 -8.92 -1.09 -2.86
CA LYS A 92 -10.03 -0.15 -2.61
C LYS A 92 -11.33 -0.84 -2.94
N VAL A 93 -12.26 -0.84 -2.00
CA VAL A 93 -13.59 -1.41 -2.20
C VAL A 93 -14.67 -0.50 -1.61
N SER A 94 -15.91 -0.67 -2.08
CA SER A 94 -17.09 -0.05 -1.48
C SER A 94 -17.44 -0.73 -0.15
N THR A 95 -18.06 0.02 0.76
CA THR A 95 -18.56 -0.53 2.03
C THR A 95 -19.62 -1.61 1.79
N GLY A 96 -20.46 -1.46 0.76
CA GLY A 96 -21.46 -2.45 0.37
C GLY A 96 -20.89 -3.80 -0.06
N THR A 97 -19.70 -3.82 -0.69
CA THR A 97 -19.02 -5.08 -0.96
C THR A 97 -18.37 -5.65 0.31
N LEU A 98 -17.79 -4.77 1.13
CA LEU A 98 -17.05 -5.16 2.33
C LEU A 98 -17.97 -5.69 3.45
N GLU A 99 -19.24 -5.31 3.51
CA GLU A 99 -20.23 -5.78 4.50
C GLU A 99 -20.42 -7.31 4.50
N ASN A 100 -20.11 -7.98 3.38
CA ASN A 100 -20.15 -9.44 3.30
C ASN A 100 -18.95 -10.10 4.02
N PHE A 101 -17.90 -9.35 4.25
CA PHE A 101 -16.68 -9.77 4.95
C PHE A 101 -16.60 -9.21 6.36
N ALA A 102 -17.24 -8.07 6.62
CA ALA A 102 -17.30 -7.41 7.92
C ALA A 102 -18.74 -6.89 8.15
N PRO A 103 -19.62 -7.72 8.75
CA PRO A 103 -21.05 -7.42 8.88
C PRO A 103 -21.37 -6.13 9.62
N GLU A 104 -20.48 -5.62 10.46
CA GLU A 104 -20.63 -4.36 11.17
C GLU A 104 -20.75 -3.17 10.20
N LEU A 105 -20.14 -3.27 9.02
CA LEU A 105 -20.20 -2.24 7.98
C LEU A 105 -21.56 -2.11 7.32
N LYS A 106 -22.50 -3.03 7.57
CA LYS A 106 -23.91 -2.92 7.13
C LYS A 106 -24.59 -1.65 7.64
N VAL A 107 -24.09 -1.09 8.74
CA VAL A 107 -24.59 0.19 9.26
C VAL A 107 -24.58 1.29 8.20
N PHE A 108 -23.60 1.28 7.28
CA PHE A 108 -23.51 2.27 6.21
C PHE A 108 -24.57 2.12 5.12
N GLY A 109 -25.27 0.98 5.06
CA GLY A 109 -26.42 0.77 4.19
C GLY A 109 -27.73 1.42 4.70
N LEU A 110 -27.74 1.93 5.94
CA LEU A 110 -28.91 2.59 6.50
C LEU A 110 -29.12 3.97 5.84
N PRO A 111 -30.32 4.28 5.34
CA PRO A 111 -30.61 5.60 4.80
C PRO A 111 -30.58 6.65 5.91
N PHE A 112 -30.15 7.87 5.56
CA PHE A 112 -30.13 9.02 6.47
C PHE A 112 -29.28 8.82 7.74
N LEU A 113 -28.32 7.93 7.72
CA LEU A 113 -27.43 7.63 8.84
C LEU A 113 -26.66 8.89 9.30
N PHE A 114 -26.22 9.71 8.37
CA PHE A 114 -25.49 10.94 8.64
C PHE A 114 -26.36 12.16 8.34
N ARG A 115 -26.28 13.18 9.20
CA ARG A 115 -27.01 14.45 9.04
C ARG A 115 -26.53 15.25 7.83
N ASP A 116 -25.22 15.25 7.62
CA ASP A 116 -24.53 15.96 6.55
C ASP A 116 -23.14 15.33 6.31
N ARG A 117 -22.41 15.89 5.34
CA ARG A 117 -21.08 15.41 4.98
C ARG A 117 -20.08 15.58 6.13
N GLN A 118 -20.12 16.70 6.85
CA GLN A 118 -19.18 16.94 7.96
C GLN A 118 -19.40 15.92 9.07
N HIS A 119 -20.63 15.71 9.49
CA HIS A 119 -20.97 14.70 10.50
C HIS A 119 -20.49 13.30 10.08
N ARG A 120 -20.58 12.96 8.78
CA ARG A 120 -20.04 11.69 8.29
C ARG A 120 -18.54 11.57 8.54
N PHE A 121 -17.76 12.59 8.19
CA PHE A 121 -16.31 12.57 8.44
C PHE A 121 -15.99 12.57 9.92
N ASP A 122 -16.66 13.37 10.73
CA ASP A 122 -16.46 13.41 12.18
C ASP A 122 -16.65 12.02 12.82
N VAL A 123 -17.66 11.26 12.37
CA VAL A 123 -17.90 9.89 12.84
C VAL A 123 -16.85 8.91 12.31
N LEU A 124 -16.49 8.99 11.03
CA LEU A 124 -15.54 8.06 10.41
C LEU A 124 -14.09 8.28 10.89
N GLU A 125 -13.76 9.49 11.34
CA GLU A 125 -12.44 9.83 11.90
C GLU A 125 -12.39 9.69 13.43
N SER A 126 -13.51 9.30 14.07
CA SER A 126 -13.59 9.02 15.49
C SER A 126 -13.28 7.56 15.84
N GLU A 127 -13.26 7.23 17.13
CA GLU A 127 -13.14 5.86 17.65
C GLU A 127 -14.17 4.91 17.03
N ILE A 128 -15.36 5.41 16.67
CA ILE A 128 -16.39 4.58 15.97
C ILE A 128 -15.86 4.13 14.63
N GLY A 129 -15.28 5.02 13.83
CA GLY A 129 -14.69 4.68 12.53
C GLY A 129 -13.49 3.75 12.66
N GLU A 130 -12.61 3.97 13.65
CA GLU A 130 -11.49 3.09 13.93
C GLU A 130 -11.96 1.68 14.29
N ASN A 131 -12.93 1.52 15.17
CA ASN A 131 -13.51 0.23 15.53
C ASN A 131 -14.13 -0.48 14.32
N LEU A 132 -14.79 0.26 13.42
CA LEU A 132 -15.34 -0.30 12.17
C LEU A 132 -14.23 -0.77 11.22
N LEU A 133 -13.11 -0.04 11.09
CA LEU A 133 -11.97 -0.47 10.30
C LEU A 133 -11.33 -1.74 10.88
N GLU A 134 -11.25 -1.85 12.20
CA GLU A 134 -10.69 -3.01 12.87
C GLU A 134 -11.60 -4.24 12.82
N SER A 135 -12.92 -4.07 12.67
CA SER A 135 -13.89 -5.19 12.62
C SER A 135 -13.58 -6.22 11.52
N SER A 136 -12.92 -5.80 10.45
CA SER A 136 -12.52 -6.65 9.34
C SER A 136 -11.29 -7.54 9.62
N VAL A 137 -10.53 -7.27 10.69
CA VAL A 137 -9.25 -7.98 11.01
C VAL A 137 -9.47 -9.47 11.24
N ARG A 138 -10.57 -9.87 11.87
CA ARG A 138 -10.96 -11.28 12.06
C ARG A 138 -11.13 -12.04 10.74
N ASN A 139 -11.38 -11.33 9.64
CA ASN A 139 -11.48 -11.87 8.29
C ASN A 139 -10.19 -11.68 7.47
N ARG A 140 -9.05 -11.48 8.13
CA ARG A 140 -7.73 -11.25 7.52
C ARG A 140 -7.67 -10.00 6.63
N LEU A 141 -8.52 -9.03 6.90
CA LEU A 141 -8.56 -7.74 6.20
C LEU A 141 -8.30 -6.65 7.22
N LYS A 142 -7.43 -5.70 6.92
CA LYS A 142 -7.19 -4.53 7.76
C LYS A 142 -7.66 -3.29 7.04
N GLY A 143 -8.69 -2.63 7.58
CA GLY A 143 -9.09 -1.30 7.15
C GLY A 143 -7.99 -0.29 7.45
N LEU A 144 -7.69 0.58 6.50
CA LEU A 144 -6.68 1.63 6.67
C LEU A 144 -7.32 3.00 6.87
N THR A 145 -8.35 3.30 6.11
CA THR A 145 -9.10 4.56 6.19
C THR A 145 -10.39 4.48 5.43
N PHE A 146 -11.32 5.39 5.73
CA PHE A 146 -12.48 5.69 4.90
C PHE A 146 -12.20 6.91 4.03
N TYR A 147 -12.86 7.00 2.90
CA TYR A 147 -12.86 8.18 2.06
C TYR A 147 -14.16 8.27 1.25
N ASP A 148 -14.43 9.46 0.72
CA ASP A 148 -15.59 9.72 -0.11
C ASP A 148 -15.23 9.49 -1.58
N ALA A 149 -16.00 8.66 -2.25
CA ALA A 149 -15.79 8.37 -3.68
C ALA A 149 -16.69 9.21 -4.61
N GLY A 150 -17.54 10.08 -4.04
CA GLY A 150 -18.56 10.89 -4.73
C GLY A 150 -19.94 10.46 -4.39
#